data_001123117d970d1d9d7686f3ad1e942f
#
_entry.id   001123117d970d1d9d7686f3ad1e942f
#
_cell.length_a   1.000
_cell.length_b   1.000
_cell.length_c   1.000
_cell.angle_alpha   90.00
_cell.angle_beta   90.00
_cell.angle_gamma   90.00
#
_symmetry.space_group_name_H-M   'P 1'
#
loop_
_entity.id
_entity.type
_entity.pdbx_description
1 polymer ?
#
loop_
_entity_poly.entity_id
_entity_poly.type
_entity_poly.pdbx_seq_one_letter_code
_entity_poly.pdbx_strand_id
1 'polypeptide(L)'
;MDKLVKEIQSQLKNKGFDPGPVDGDLGPKTLAAMKSYLSSNVTPVKQAVVEKAKEVTQKVVEVVKPTPVTEFDANTLKGRDRPLYGKKILTELGWKDYQAAAMVGQFMQESYADLRTNVWGDNHTAFGIGQWRDYNNQPGRLTDLFKFAQERGKPIHDLDTQIRFADWELTKGSEKNLGKLLKATKNIDEALDIAIGYERPRNYTKENPRAGHGYENRAKFAKSLM
;
A
#
# COMPACT_ATOMS: atom_id res chain seq x y z
N MET A 1 -17.16 13.89 12.98
CA MET A 1 -16.17 13.58 14.01
C MET A 1 -16.08 12.07 14.15
N ASP A 2 -14.92 11.53 13.85
CA ASP A 2 -14.72 10.08 13.78
C ASP A 2 -14.52 9.49 15.17
N LYS A 3 -15.41 8.58 15.60
CA LYS A 3 -15.33 7.90 16.89
C LYS A 3 -14.04 7.09 17.06
N LEU A 4 -13.57 6.47 15.97
CA LEU A 4 -12.35 5.68 15.96
C LEU A 4 -11.11 6.57 16.14
N VAL A 5 -11.07 7.72 15.47
CA VAL A 5 -9.96 8.68 15.63
C VAL A 5 -9.94 9.25 17.04
N LYS A 6 -11.09 9.55 17.65
CA LYS A 6 -11.18 9.95 19.06
C LYS A 6 -10.66 8.88 20.01
N GLU A 7 -11.00 7.64 19.74
CA GLU A 7 -10.51 6.52 20.53
C GLU A 7 -8.99 6.36 20.41
N ILE A 8 -8.45 6.45 19.21
CA ILE A 8 -6.99 6.44 18.96
C ILE A 8 -6.32 7.62 19.68
N GLN A 9 -6.84 8.83 19.56
CA GLN A 9 -6.32 10.00 20.26
C GLN A 9 -6.33 9.80 21.78
N SER A 10 -7.43 9.26 22.32
CA SER A 10 -7.54 8.95 23.76
C SER A 10 -6.52 7.91 24.20
N GLN A 11 -6.35 6.84 23.43
CA GLN A 11 -5.37 5.79 23.72
C GLN A 11 -3.93 6.30 23.67
N LEU A 12 -3.59 7.13 22.68
CA LEU A 12 -2.27 7.76 22.58
C LEU A 12 -1.98 8.63 23.79
N LYS A 13 -2.96 9.47 24.19
CA LYS A 13 -2.85 10.33 25.39
C LYS A 13 -2.65 9.53 26.67
N ASN A 14 -3.40 8.44 26.85
CA ASN A 14 -3.28 7.54 28.00
C ASN A 14 -1.91 6.83 28.06
N LYS A 15 -1.25 6.69 26.92
CA LYS A 15 0.09 6.09 26.79
C LYS A 15 1.23 7.13 26.84
N GLY A 16 0.92 8.39 27.14
CA GLY A 16 1.91 9.48 27.29
C GLY A 16 2.36 10.14 25.98
N PHE A 17 1.63 9.91 24.89
CA PHE A 17 1.87 10.58 23.62
C PHE A 17 0.83 11.69 23.40
N ASP A 18 1.27 12.89 22.99
CA ASP A 18 0.36 14.03 22.76
C ASP A 18 -0.23 14.02 21.34
N PRO A 19 -1.47 13.55 21.14
CA PRO A 19 -2.13 13.59 19.84
C PRO A 19 -2.78 14.95 19.53
N GLY A 20 -2.67 15.93 20.42
CA GLY A 20 -3.47 17.14 20.41
C GLY A 20 -4.86 16.95 21.04
N PRO A 21 -5.85 17.77 20.63
CA PRO A 21 -7.23 17.63 21.10
C PRO A 21 -7.81 16.24 20.71
N VAL A 22 -8.67 15.70 21.59
CA VAL A 22 -9.42 14.47 21.29
C VAL A 22 -10.72 14.87 20.56
N ASP A 23 -10.57 15.33 19.34
CA ASP A 23 -11.65 15.91 18.53
C ASP A 23 -12.16 14.99 17.41
N GLY A 24 -11.44 13.88 17.16
CA GLY A 24 -11.76 12.96 16.07
C GLY A 24 -11.25 13.45 14.71
N ASP A 25 -10.30 14.38 14.73
CA ASP A 25 -9.59 14.82 13.52
C ASP A 25 -8.18 14.20 13.47
N LEU A 26 -7.85 13.55 12.35
CA LEU A 26 -6.54 12.94 12.13
C LEU A 26 -5.51 14.01 11.69
N GLY A 27 -5.33 15.02 12.51
CA GLY A 27 -4.41 16.12 12.26
C GLY A 27 -2.93 15.76 12.42
N PRO A 28 -2.00 16.69 12.08
CA PRO A 28 -0.55 16.47 12.13
C PRO A 28 -0.04 16.01 13.52
N LYS A 29 -0.62 16.50 14.61
CA LYS A 29 -0.27 16.10 15.98
C LYS A 29 -0.67 14.66 16.28
N THR A 30 -1.86 14.23 15.87
CA THR A 30 -2.31 12.84 16.00
C THR A 30 -1.39 11.89 15.24
N LEU A 31 -1.02 12.24 14.00
CA LEU A 31 -0.09 11.45 13.19
C LEU A 31 1.32 11.38 13.81
N ALA A 32 1.82 12.49 14.34
CA ALA A 32 3.12 12.53 15.03
C ALA A 32 3.11 11.65 16.30
N ALA A 33 2.05 11.70 17.10
CA ALA A 33 1.88 10.89 18.30
C ALA A 33 1.80 9.40 17.96
N MET A 34 1.05 9.02 16.91
CA MET A 34 1.01 7.64 16.41
C MET A 34 2.39 7.15 15.98
N LYS A 35 3.15 7.97 15.24
CA LYS A 35 4.51 7.64 14.82
C LYS A 35 5.44 7.42 16.02
N SER A 36 5.38 8.29 17.02
CA SER A 36 6.17 8.18 18.24
C SER A 36 5.81 6.93 19.05
N TYR A 37 4.51 6.63 19.19
CA TYR A 37 4.02 5.41 19.85
C TYR A 37 4.51 4.14 19.16
N LEU A 38 4.42 4.07 17.83
CA LEU A 38 4.91 2.93 17.06
C LEU A 38 6.42 2.75 17.20
N SER A 39 7.18 3.86 17.20
CA SER A 39 8.63 3.82 17.38
C SER A 39 9.05 3.37 18.79
N SER A 40 8.29 3.73 19.83
CA SER A 40 8.61 3.37 21.23
C SER A 40 8.22 1.94 21.59
N ASN A 41 7.21 1.34 20.94
CA ASN A 41 6.74 -0.02 21.24
C ASN A 41 7.43 -1.12 20.42
N VAL A 42 8.32 -0.77 19.49
CA VAL A 42 9.10 -1.77 18.73
C VAL A 42 10.25 -2.36 19.56
N THR A 43 10.66 -1.72 20.65
CA THR A 43 11.83 -2.12 21.45
C THR A 43 11.60 -3.28 22.44
N PRO A 44 10.49 -3.38 23.20
CA PRO A 44 10.32 -4.44 24.19
C PRO A 44 10.00 -5.81 23.60
N VAL A 45 9.23 -5.87 22.52
CA VAL A 45 8.85 -7.16 21.90
C VAL A 45 10.03 -7.81 21.17
N LYS A 46 10.91 -7.02 20.55
CA LYS A 46 12.14 -7.55 19.95
C LYS A 46 13.13 -8.10 21.00
N GLN A 47 13.23 -7.49 22.17
CA GLN A 47 14.14 -7.98 23.22
C GLN A 47 13.65 -9.29 23.86
N ALA A 48 12.36 -9.42 24.18
CA ALA A 48 11.81 -10.64 24.76
C ALA A 48 11.80 -11.83 23.79
N VAL A 49 11.56 -11.59 22.50
CA VAL A 49 11.63 -12.62 21.45
C VAL A 49 13.08 -13.00 21.16
N VAL A 50 13.99 -12.04 21.19
CA VAL A 50 15.44 -12.30 20.98
C VAL A 50 16.07 -13.06 22.17
N GLU A 51 15.66 -12.78 23.41
CA GLU A 51 16.13 -13.52 24.59
C GLU A 51 15.65 -14.98 24.58
N LYS A 52 14.38 -15.20 24.31
CA LYS A 52 13.80 -16.55 24.21
C LYS A 52 14.32 -17.34 22.99
N ALA A 53 14.60 -16.65 21.88
CA ALA A 53 15.24 -17.24 20.71
C ALA A 53 16.70 -17.62 21.00
N LYS A 54 17.44 -16.84 21.79
CA LYS A 54 18.82 -17.16 22.19
C LYS A 54 18.90 -18.44 23.03
N GLU A 55 17.95 -18.67 23.92
CA GLU A 55 17.91 -19.87 24.77
C GLU A 55 17.62 -21.16 23.97
N VAL A 56 16.78 -21.05 22.92
CA VAL A 56 16.47 -22.17 22.01
C VAL A 56 17.60 -22.38 20.98
N THR A 57 18.30 -21.31 20.57
CA THR A 57 19.33 -21.36 19.53
C THR A 57 20.67 -21.89 20.05
N GLN A 58 20.99 -21.79 21.35
CA GLN A 58 22.22 -22.39 21.92
C GLN A 58 22.26 -23.92 21.89
N LYS A 59 21.13 -24.59 21.65
CA LYS A 59 21.04 -26.05 21.51
C LYS A 59 21.04 -26.57 20.07
N VAL A 60 21.02 -25.70 19.06
CA VAL A 60 20.93 -26.08 17.63
C VAL A 60 22.07 -25.51 16.76
N VAL A 61 22.96 -24.69 17.30
CA VAL A 61 23.95 -23.88 16.53
C VAL A 61 25.29 -24.60 16.36
N GLU A 62 25.34 -25.91 16.19
CA GLU A 62 26.62 -26.53 15.75
C GLU A 62 26.61 -27.04 14.30
N VAL A 63 25.58 -26.83 13.53
CA VAL A 63 25.50 -27.40 12.16
C VAL A 63 25.07 -26.44 11.04
N VAL A 64 24.80 -25.24 11.08
CA VAL A 64 24.71 -24.37 9.85
C VAL A 64 24.79 -22.90 10.23
N LYS A 65 25.83 -22.19 9.81
CA LYS A 65 25.85 -20.72 9.78
C LYS A 65 24.98 -20.22 8.63
N PRO A 66 23.77 -19.65 8.85
CA PRO A 66 23.09 -18.91 7.81
C PRO A 66 23.74 -17.53 7.70
N THR A 67 24.18 -17.18 6.50
CA THR A 67 24.49 -15.80 6.13
C THR A 67 23.28 -14.93 6.48
N PRO A 68 23.45 -13.74 7.12
CA PRO A 68 22.33 -12.86 7.36
C PRO A 68 21.75 -12.41 6.01
N VAL A 69 20.58 -12.92 5.67
CA VAL A 69 19.77 -12.39 4.57
C VAL A 69 19.29 -11.02 5.06
N THR A 70 19.93 -9.96 4.60
CA THR A 70 19.41 -8.61 4.77
C THR A 70 18.05 -8.58 4.04
N GLU A 71 16.96 -8.46 4.79
CA GLU A 71 15.62 -8.34 4.20
C GLU A 71 15.66 -7.17 3.21
N PHE A 72 15.33 -7.44 1.94
CA PHE A 72 15.37 -6.43 0.88
C PHE A 72 14.33 -5.35 1.19
N ASP A 73 14.79 -4.11 1.32
CA ASP A 73 13.90 -2.96 1.55
C ASP A 73 13.58 -2.26 0.22
N ALA A 74 12.39 -2.51 -0.30
CA ALA A 74 11.89 -1.91 -1.53
C ALA A 74 11.81 -0.38 -1.48
N ASN A 75 11.79 0.24 -0.30
CA ASN A 75 11.77 1.70 -0.16
C ASN A 75 13.10 2.35 -0.51
N THR A 76 14.19 1.58 -0.56
CA THR A 76 15.53 2.05 -1.01
C THR A 76 15.61 2.22 -2.53
N LEU A 77 14.71 1.59 -3.29
CA LEU A 77 14.64 1.72 -4.74
C LEU A 77 14.31 3.16 -5.15
N LYS A 78 14.82 3.58 -6.32
CA LYS A 78 14.62 4.91 -6.88
C LYS A 78 14.20 4.88 -8.35
N GLY A 79 13.56 5.94 -8.78
CA GLY A 79 13.20 6.15 -10.17
C GLY A 79 12.46 4.95 -10.78
N ARG A 80 12.94 4.47 -11.92
CA ARG A 80 12.32 3.38 -12.69
C ARG A 80 12.34 2.02 -11.98
N ASP A 81 13.24 1.80 -11.02
CA ASP A 81 13.33 0.52 -10.31
C ASP A 81 12.09 0.26 -9.44
N ARG A 82 11.43 1.31 -8.96
CA ARG A 82 10.21 1.19 -8.15
C ARG A 82 9.02 0.63 -8.93
N PRO A 83 8.64 1.16 -10.12
CA PRO A 83 7.57 0.56 -10.91
C PRO A 83 7.93 -0.82 -11.46
N LEU A 84 9.19 -1.09 -11.81
CA LEU A 84 9.66 -2.43 -12.19
C LEU A 84 9.52 -3.42 -11.02
N TYR A 85 9.86 -3.01 -9.81
CA TYR A 85 9.62 -3.79 -8.60
C TYR A 85 8.13 -4.07 -8.39
N GLY A 86 7.27 -3.04 -8.52
CA GLY A 86 5.82 -3.20 -8.41
C GLY A 86 5.27 -4.22 -9.41
N LYS A 87 5.71 -4.15 -10.67
CA LYS A 87 5.35 -5.14 -11.70
C LYS A 87 5.82 -6.55 -11.33
N LYS A 88 7.07 -6.69 -10.88
CA LYS A 88 7.64 -7.96 -10.43
C LYS A 88 6.79 -8.60 -9.32
N ILE A 89 6.45 -7.85 -8.27
CA ILE A 89 5.65 -8.37 -7.16
C ILE A 89 4.26 -8.81 -7.61
N LEU A 90 3.58 -8.04 -8.45
CA LEU A 90 2.28 -8.45 -9.00
C LEU A 90 2.41 -9.73 -9.85
N THR A 91 3.48 -9.87 -10.63
CA THR A 91 3.74 -11.08 -11.43
C THR A 91 3.99 -12.29 -10.52
N GLU A 92 4.76 -12.15 -9.45
CA GLU A 92 4.98 -13.19 -8.43
C GLU A 92 3.68 -13.59 -7.71
N LEU A 93 2.72 -12.66 -7.59
CA LEU A 93 1.39 -12.92 -7.04
C LEU A 93 0.42 -13.56 -8.06
N GLY A 94 0.89 -13.89 -9.26
CA GLY A 94 0.15 -14.64 -10.28
C GLY A 94 -0.63 -13.79 -11.28
N TRP A 95 -0.28 -12.50 -11.42
CA TRP A 95 -0.74 -11.68 -12.53
C TRP A 95 0.17 -11.92 -13.75
N LYS A 96 -0.42 -11.94 -14.94
CA LYS A 96 0.38 -11.97 -16.18
C LYS A 96 1.16 -10.67 -16.33
N ASP A 97 2.30 -10.71 -16.99
CA ASP A 97 3.22 -9.57 -17.12
C ASP A 97 2.51 -8.29 -17.61
N TYR A 98 1.68 -8.39 -18.64
CA TYR A 98 0.91 -7.25 -19.16
C TYR A 98 -0.21 -6.78 -18.20
N GLN A 99 -0.80 -7.65 -17.37
CA GLN A 99 -1.79 -7.28 -16.37
C GLN A 99 -1.12 -6.49 -15.24
N ALA A 100 0.02 -6.97 -14.77
CA ALA A 100 0.84 -6.28 -13.79
C ALA A 100 1.31 -4.91 -14.32
N ALA A 101 1.79 -4.85 -15.56
CA ALA A 101 2.17 -3.60 -16.21
C ALA A 101 0.99 -2.61 -16.31
N ALA A 102 -0.20 -3.08 -16.70
CA ALA A 102 -1.40 -2.26 -16.77
C ALA A 102 -1.76 -1.64 -15.41
N MET A 103 -1.71 -2.43 -14.31
CA MET A 103 -1.96 -1.93 -12.95
C MET A 103 -0.91 -0.93 -12.49
N VAL A 104 0.38 -1.24 -12.69
CA VAL A 104 1.45 -0.33 -12.30
C VAL A 104 1.37 0.98 -13.08
N GLY A 105 0.97 0.94 -14.36
CA GLY A 105 0.72 2.14 -15.16
C GLY A 105 -0.37 3.04 -14.58
N GLN A 106 -1.41 2.47 -13.93
CA GLN A 106 -2.39 3.26 -13.17
C GLN A 106 -1.71 3.98 -12.00
N PHE A 107 -0.94 3.25 -11.20
CA PHE A 107 -0.26 3.80 -10.03
C PHE A 107 0.77 4.89 -10.39
N MET A 108 1.48 4.74 -11.51
CA MET A 108 2.41 5.77 -12.02
C MET A 108 1.69 7.08 -12.36
N GLN A 109 0.44 7.02 -12.82
CA GLN A 109 -0.37 8.20 -13.08
C GLN A 109 -0.83 8.88 -11.78
N GLU A 110 -1.16 8.10 -10.75
CA GLU A 110 -1.69 8.62 -9.48
C GLU A 110 -0.61 9.13 -8.53
N SER A 111 0.61 8.58 -8.61
CA SER A 111 1.67 8.82 -7.61
C SER A 111 3.03 9.16 -8.20
N TYR A 112 3.03 9.74 -9.39
CA TYR A 112 4.23 10.02 -10.20
C TYR A 112 4.89 8.76 -10.79
N ALA A 113 5.69 8.96 -11.84
CA ALA A 113 6.34 7.87 -12.59
C ALA A 113 7.26 6.97 -11.76
N ASP A 114 7.66 7.41 -10.57
CA ASP A 114 8.51 6.69 -9.62
C ASP A 114 7.74 6.06 -8.45
N LEU A 115 6.41 5.91 -8.54
CA LEU A 115 5.56 5.32 -7.50
C LEU A 115 5.83 5.87 -6.10
N ARG A 116 5.60 7.15 -5.89
CA ARG A 116 5.77 7.77 -4.58
C ARG A 116 4.70 7.28 -3.62
N THR A 117 5.10 6.56 -2.60
CA THR A 117 4.20 5.92 -1.63
C THR A 117 3.70 6.83 -0.52
N ASN A 118 4.32 7.98 -0.33
CA ASN A 118 3.93 8.96 0.70
C ASN A 118 3.35 10.22 0.03
N VAL A 119 2.37 10.05 -0.85
CA VAL A 119 1.71 11.12 -1.59
C VAL A 119 0.27 11.27 -1.11
N TRP A 120 -0.08 12.48 -0.70
CA TRP A 120 -1.44 12.86 -0.39
C TRP A 120 -2.05 13.60 -1.58
N GLY A 121 -3.22 13.20 -2.01
CA GLY A 121 -4.03 13.84 -3.05
C GLY A 121 -5.36 14.37 -2.50
N ASP A 122 -6.11 15.07 -3.35
CA ASP A 122 -7.46 15.55 -3.08
C ASP A 122 -7.63 16.21 -1.71
N ASN A 123 -6.83 17.25 -1.43
CA ASN A 123 -6.83 17.96 -0.15
C ASN A 123 -6.60 17.05 1.06
N HIS A 124 -5.66 16.11 0.95
CA HIS A 124 -5.29 15.14 1.99
C HIS A 124 -6.37 14.09 2.31
N THR A 125 -7.24 13.77 1.37
CA THR A 125 -8.25 12.71 1.53
C THR A 125 -7.87 11.41 0.84
N ALA A 126 -6.92 11.43 -0.11
CA ALA A 126 -6.41 10.27 -0.81
C ALA A 126 -4.93 10.05 -0.51
N PHE A 127 -4.46 8.80 -0.46
CA PHE A 127 -3.09 8.47 -0.06
C PHE A 127 -2.48 7.35 -0.89
N GLY A 128 -1.15 7.45 -1.10
CA GLY A 128 -0.30 6.39 -1.63
C GLY A 128 -0.41 6.21 -3.15
N ILE A 129 0.15 5.09 -3.64
CA ILE A 129 0.27 4.85 -5.09
C ILE A 129 -1.08 4.67 -5.80
N GLY A 130 -2.11 4.19 -5.11
CA GLY A 130 -3.46 4.02 -5.64
C GLY A 130 -4.43 5.09 -5.17
N GLN A 131 -3.95 6.20 -4.61
CA GLN A 131 -4.77 7.30 -4.12
C GLN A 131 -6.02 6.82 -3.36
N TRP A 132 -5.80 5.82 -2.49
CA TRP A 132 -6.86 5.23 -1.67
C TRP A 132 -7.46 6.26 -0.73
N ARG A 133 -8.80 6.28 -0.63
CA ARG A 133 -9.51 7.24 0.21
C ARG A 133 -10.67 6.61 0.96
N ASP A 134 -11.05 7.29 2.01
CA ASP A 134 -12.31 7.11 2.71
C ASP A 134 -13.29 8.21 2.29
N TYR A 135 -14.60 7.94 2.32
CA TYR A 135 -15.62 8.90 1.90
C TYR A 135 -16.57 9.23 3.07
N ASN A 136 -16.94 10.49 3.18
CA ASN A 136 -17.94 10.95 4.15
C ASN A 136 -17.67 10.50 5.59
N ASN A 137 -16.41 10.49 6.00
CA ASN A 137 -15.95 10.02 7.31
C ASN A 137 -16.35 8.55 7.59
N GLN A 138 -16.60 7.75 6.56
CA GLN A 138 -16.82 6.32 6.70
C GLN A 138 -15.56 5.56 6.28
N PRO A 139 -15.24 4.46 7.00
CA PRO A 139 -14.14 3.57 6.61
C PRO A 139 -14.27 3.12 5.15
N GLY A 140 -13.19 3.23 4.40
CA GLY A 140 -13.10 2.85 3.01
C GLY A 140 -11.74 2.27 2.68
N ARG A 141 -11.30 2.45 1.44
CA ARG A 141 -10.07 1.86 0.93
C ARG A 141 -8.81 2.33 1.69
N LEU A 142 -8.76 3.58 2.16
CA LEU A 142 -7.64 4.08 2.97
C LEU A 142 -7.60 3.41 4.35
N THR A 143 -8.74 3.30 5.02
CA THR A 143 -8.86 2.55 6.28
C THR A 143 -8.43 1.09 6.10
N ASP A 144 -8.79 0.45 5.00
CA ASP A 144 -8.40 -0.93 4.71
C ASP A 144 -6.90 -1.06 4.46
N LEU A 145 -6.27 -0.09 3.77
CA LEU A 145 -4.81 -0.04 3.62
C LEU A 145 -4.10 0.08 5.00
N PHE A 146 -4.64 0.91 5.91
CA PHE A 146 -4.09 1.02 7.27
C PHE A 146 -4.11 -0.32 8.01
N LYS A 147 -5.26 -1.01 8.00
CA LYS A 147 -5.42 -2.33 8.62
C LYS A 147 -4.46 -3.35 8.01
N PHE A 148 -4.41 -3.40 6.67
CA PHE A 148 -3.53 -4.30 5.94
C PHE A 148 -2.04 -4.08 6.27
N ALA A 149 -1.60 -2.82 6.35
CA ALA A 149 -0.23 -2.48 6.74
C ALA A 149 0.06 -2.87 8.20
N GLN A 150 -0.89 -2.62 9.11
CA GLN A 150 -0.78 -2.97 10.53
C GLN A 150 -0.66 -4.49 10.73
N GLU A 151 -1.48 -5.30 10.05
CA GLU A 151 -1.43 -6.76 10.11
C GLU A 151 -0.08 -7.31 9.63
N ARG A 152 0.58 -6.61 8.71
CA ARG A 152 1.91 -6.96 8.19
C ARG A 152 3.06 -6.42 9.04
N GLY A 153 2.77 -5.61 10.06
CA GLY A 153 3.81 -4.93 10.85
C GLY A 153 4.66 -3.94 10.04
N LYS A 154 4.11 -3.39 8.95
CA LYS A 154 4.80 -2.47 8.04
C LYS A 154 4.17 -1.08 8.09
N PRO A 155 4.93 -0.01 7.81
CA PRO A 155 4.34 1.32 7.70
C PRO A 155 3.44 1.43 6.45
N ILE A 156 2.40 2.25 6.52
CA ILE A 156 1.45 2.46 5.42
C ILE A 156 2.11 2.94 4.11
N HIS A 157 3.25 3.63 4.21
CA HIS A 157 4.01 4.12 3.05
C HIS A 157 5.07 3.12 2.52
N ASP A 158 5.07 1.88 3.01
CA ASP A 158 5.94 0.82 2.50
C ASP A 158 5.50 0.40 1.09
N LEU A 159 6.44 0.40 0.12
CA LEU A 159 6.12 0.14 -1.29
C LEU A 159 5.60 -1.28 -1.50
N ASP A 160 6.25 -2.29 -0.91
CA ASP A 160 5.81 -3.69 -1.02
C ASP A 160 4.41 -3.87 -0.44
N THR A 161 4.14 -3.23 0.70
CA THR A 161 2.83 -3.27 1.35
C THR A 161 1.76 -2.66 0.47
N GLN A 162 1.99 -1.50 -0.15
CA GLN A 162 1.00 -0.86 -1.01
C GLN A 162 0.72 -1.66 -2.29
N ILE A 163 1.73 -2.26 -2.91
CA ILE A 163 1.55 -3.14 -4.07
C ILE A 163 0.74 -4.40 -3.69
N ARG A 164 1.05 -5.03 -2.56
CA ARG A 164 0.32 -6.22 -2.09
C ARG A 164 -1.09 -5.89 -1.62
N PHE A 165 -1.31 -4.68 -1.12
CA PHE A 165 -2.65 -4.22 -0.81
C PHE A 165 -3.52 -4.10 -2.07
N ALA A 166 -2.98 -3.56 -3.17
CA ALA A 166 -3.68 -3.51 -4.44
C ALA A 166 -4.04 -4.92 -4.96
N ASP A 167 -3.14 -5.90 -4.84
CA ASP A 167 -3.44 -7.30 -5.13
C ASP A 167 -4.56 -7.84 -4.23
N TRP A 168 -4.49 -7.57 -2.93
CA TRP A 168 -5.52 -7.99 -1.98
C TRP A 168 -6.89 -7.41 -2.33
N GLU A 169 -6.98 -6.11 -2.68
CA GLU A 169 -8.23 -5.51 -3.14
C GLU A 169 -8.80 -6.19 -4.40
N LEU A 170 -7.92 -6.50 -5.37
CA LEU A 170 -8.30 -7.13 -6.64
C LEU A 170 -8.64 -8.63 -6.51
N THR A 171 -8.21 -9.29 -5.44
CA THR A 171 -8.41 -10.73 -5.27
C THR A 171 -9.42 -11.07 -4.18
N LYS A 172 -9.45 -10.31 -3.10
CA LYS A 172 -10.24 -10.58 -1.89
C LYS A 172 -11.04 -9.39 -1.39
N GLY A 173 -10.60 -8.16 -1.69
CA GLY A 173 -11.17 -6.92 -1.21
C GLY A 173 -12.31 -6.37 -2.06
N SER A 174 -12.48 -5.06 -1.98
CA SER A 174 -13.57 -4.31 -2.63
C SER A 174 -13.54 -4.40 -4.15
N GLU A 175 -12.36 -4.57 -4.76
CA GLU A 175 -12.14 -4.58 -6.20
C GLU A 175 -12.08 -6.01 -6.81
N LYS A 176 -12.50 -7.04 -6.07
CA LYS A 176 -12.43 -8.45 -6.52
C LYS A 176 -13.13 -8.73 -7.85
N ASN A 177 -14.20 -8.00 -8.17
CA ASN A 177 -14.91 -8.15 -9.44
C ASN A 177 -14.08 -7.58 -10.60
N LEU A 178 -13.43 -6.43 -10.38
CA LEU A 178 -12.49 -5.85 -11.34
C LEU A 178 -11.29 -6.79 -11.56
N GLY A 179 -10.76 -7.36 -10.48
CA GLY A 179 -9.66 -8.32 -10.54
C GLY A 179 -9.99 -9.56 -11.38
N LYS A 180 -11.23 -10.08 -11.30
CA LYS A 180 -11.69 -11.18 -12.16
C LYS A 180 -11.70 -10.78 -13.63
N LEU A 181 -12.19 -9.58 -13.96
CA LEU A 181 -12.19 -9.06 -15.33
C LEU A 181 -10.76 -8.87 -15.84
N LEU A 182 -9.88 -8.30 -15.03
CA LEU A 182 -8.48 -8.12 -15.38
C LEU A 182 -7.76 -9.46 -15.64
N LYS A 183 -8.00 -10.48 -14.83
CA LYS A 183 -7.45 -11.83 -15.04
C LYS A 183 -7.93 -12.49 -16.32
N ALA A 184 -9.11 -12.13 -16.83
CA ALA A 184 -9.65 -12.67 -18.08
C ALA A 184 -9.06 -12.03 -19.34
N THR A 185 -8.34 -10.91 -19.23
CA THR A 185 -7.75 -10.19 -20.37
C THR A 185 -6.66 -11.01 -21.08
N LYS A 186 -6.48 -10.77 -22.38
CA LYS A 186 -5.57 -11.53 -23.23
C LYS A 186 -4.33 -10.76 -23.67
N ASN A 187 -4.34 -9.45 -23.56
CA ASN A 187 -3.26 -8.56 -23.99
C ASN A 187 -3.26 -7.26 -23.15
N ILE A 188 -2.24 -6.42 -23.41
CA ILE A 188 -2.04 -5.17 -22.66
C ILE A 188 -3.18 -4.16 -22.90
N ASP A 189 -3.73 -4.08 -24.08
CA ASP A 189 -4.78 -3.09 -24.40
C ASP A 189 -6.09 -3.45 -23.69
N GLU A 190 -6.49 -4.73 -23.67
CA GLU A 190 -7.62 -5.20 -22.87
C GLU A 190 -7.36 -4.99 -21.37
N ALA A 191 -6.13 -5.24 -20.91
CA ALA A 191 -5.77 -5.05 -19.50
C ALA A 191 -5.85 -3.57 -19.10
N LEU A 192 -5.43 -2.65 -19.94
CA LEU A 192 -5.54 -1.21 -19.73
C LEU A 192 -6.99 -0.74 -19.64
N ASP A 193 -7.85 -1.22 -20.55
CA ASP A 193 -9.26 -0.88 -20.58
C ASP A 193 -9.98 -1.33 -19.29
N ILE A 194 -9.52 -2.42 -18.66
CA ILE A 194 -10.05 -2.89 -17.38
C ILE A 194 -9.37 -2.18 -16.19
N ALA A 195 -8.03 -2.09 -16.20
CA ALA A 195 -7.26 -1.59 -15.07
C ALA A 195 -7.62 -0.14 -14.68
N ILE A 196 -7.98 0.72 -15.65
CA ILE A 196 -8.42 2.10 -15.37
C ILE A 196 -9.66 2.16 -14.46
N GLY A 197 -10.46 1.09 -14.46
CA GLY A 197 -11.60 0.94 -13.55
C GLY A 197 -11.22 0.83 -12.08
N TYR A 198 -9.95 0.62 -11.75
CA TYR A 198 -9.46 0.62 -10.37
C TYR A 198 -9.44 2.04 -9.77
N GLU A 199 -9.05 3.03 -10.58
CA GLU A 199 -8.97 4.44 -10.18
C GLU A 199 -10.24 5.24 -10.47
N ARG A 200 -11.02 4.82 -11.45
CA ARG A 200 -12.27 5.50 -11.89
C ARG A 200 -12.07 7.01 -12.09
N PRO A 201 -11.11 7.43 -12.92
CA PRO A 201 -10.85 8.85 -13.10
C PRO A 201 -12.01 9.56 -13.76
N ARG A 202 -12.01 10.90 -13.74
CA ARG A 202 -13.03 11.71 -14.41
C ARG A 202 -13.25 11.23 -15.86
N ASN A 203 -14.48 11.21 -16.32
CA ASN A 203 -14.95 10.74 -17.63
C ASN A 203 -14.82 9.23 -17.89
N TYR A 204 -14.34 8.45 -16.92
CA TYR A 204 -14.33 6.99 -17.04
C TYR A 204 -15.75 6.43 -16.96
N THR A 205 -16.09 5.55 -17.90
CA THR A 205 -17.21 4.60 -17.79
C THR A 205 -16.75 3.20 -18.19
N LYS A 206 -17.49 2.18 -17.79
CA LYS A 206 -17.17 0.80 -18.18
C LYS A 206 -17.31 0.57 -19.69
N GLU A 207 -18.24 1.27 -20.33
CA GLU A 207 -18.53 1.21 -21.75
C GLU A 207 -17.52 2.00 -22.58
N ASN A 208 -16.89 3.03 -21.98
CA ASN A 208 -15.90 3.86 -22.65
C ASN A 208 -14.71 4.15 -21.70
N PRO A 209 -13.89 3.13 -21.37
CA PRO A 209 -12.77 3.28 -20.45
C PRO A 209 -11.71 4.26 -20.96
N ARG A 210 -11.53 4.37 -22.27
CA ARG A 210 -10.52 5.23 -22.92
C ARG A 210 -10.84 6.72 -22.84
N ALA A 211 -12.08 7.10 -22.54
CA ALA A 211 -12.45 8.48 -22.23
C ALA A 211 -11.99 8.92 -20.82
N GLY A 212 -11.58 7.98 -19.98
CA GLY A 212 -11.08 8.26 -18.64
C GLY A 212 -9.86 9.17 -18.65
N HIS A 213 -9.88 10.20 -17.80
CA HIS A 213 -8.79 11.17 -17.71
C HIS A 213 -7.43 10.49 -17.54
N GLY A 214 -6.47 10.89 -18.40
CA GLY A 214 -5.10 10.38 -18.36
C GLY A 214 -4.91 8.98 -18.94
N TYR A 215 -5.91 8.40 -19.66
CA TYR A 215 -5.80 7.06 -20.25
C TYR A 215 -4.51 6.88 -21.06
N GLU A 216 -4.20 7.78 -21.98
CA GLU A 216 -3.02 7.70 -22.84
C GLU A 216 -1.72 7.70 -22.04
N ASN A 217 -1.64 8.51 -20.97
CA ASN A 217 -0.48 8.51 -20.08
C ASN A 217 -0.35 7.18 -19.32
N ARG A 218 -1.46 6.64 -18.82
CA ARG A 218 -1.51 5.34 -18.14
C ARG A 218 -1.05 4.23 -19.07
N ALA A 219 -1.52 4.26 -20.33
CA ALA A 219 -1.11 3.32 -21.37
C ALA A 219 0.38 3.45 -21.71
N LYS A 220 0.90 4.68 -21.82
CA LYS A 220 2.33 4.94 -22.05
C LYS A 220 3.19 4.40 -20.91
N PHE A 221 2.80 4.65 -19.66
CA PHE A 221 3.51 4.13 -18.50
C PHE A 221 3.51 2.59 -18.49
N ALA A 222 2.36 1.97 -18.63
CA ALA A 222 2.26 0.51 -18.66
C ALA A 222 3.11 -0.12 -19.78
N LYS A 223 3.01 0.40 -21.01
CA LYS A 223 3.78 -0.10 -22.16
C LYS A 223 5.30 0.11 -21.99
N SER A 224 5.72 1.12 -21.20
CA SER A 224 7.15 1.32 -20.89
C SER A 224 7.74 0.27 -19.95
N LEU A 225 6.89 -0.54 -19.30
CA LEU A 225 7.27 -1.61 -18.39
C LEU A 225 7.27 -3.00 -19.07
N MET A 226 6.83 -3.08 -20.32
CA MET A 226 6.86 -4.30 -21.14
C MET A 226 8.23 -4.48 -21.79
#